data_da590973fecc81d924424ff284fda23d
#
_entry.id   da590973fecc81d924424ff284fda23d
#
_cell.length_a   1.000
_cell.length_b   1.000
_cell.length_c   1.000
_cell.angle_alpha   90.00
_cell.angle_beta   90.00
_cell.angle_gamma   90.00
#
_symmetry.space_group_name_H-M   'P 1'
#
loop_
_entity.id
_entity.type
_entity.pdbx_description
1 polymer ?
#
loop_
_entity_poly.entity_id
_entity_poly.type
_entity_poly.pdbx_seq_one_letter_code
_entity_poly.pdbx_strand_id
1 'polypeptide(L)'
;MKVKVSTLKHHPKNKEIYTLSSIEELMESISEVGLLQSLIIDQHNQIISGNRRFESIKRLEWEEVEVEVKEVKKGEEELLLIHFNKQ
;
A
#
# COMPACT_ATOMS: atom_id res chain seq x y z
N MET A 1 -4.20 1.63 -12.81
CA MET A 1 -3.01 1.06 -13.50
C MET A 1 -2.53 -0.16 -12.74
N LYS A 2 -2.32 -1.26 -13.42
CA LYS A 2 -1.78 -2.47 -12.80
C LYS A 2 -0.27 -2.48 -12.82
N VAL A 3 0.33 -2.83 -11.71
CA VAL A 3 1.79 -2.97 -11.60
C VAL A 3 2.13 -4.30 -10.95
N LYS A 4 3.35 -4.76 -11.15
CA LYS A 4 3.83 -5.97 -10.49
C LYS A 4 4.10 -5.69 -9.02
N VAL A 5 3.60 -6.53 -8.15
CA VAL A 5 3.79 -6.37 -6.70
C VAL A 5 5.27 -6.33 -6.34
N SER A 6 6.10 -7.09 -7.05
CA SER A 6 7.55 -7.13 -6.81
C SER A 6 8.25 -5.79 -7.05
N THR A 7 7.63 -4.86 -7.78
CA THR A 7 8.22 -3.55 -8.06
C THR A 7 7.88 -2.50 -7.00
N LEU A 8 6.95 -2.83 -6.11
CA LEU A 8 6.48 -1.91 -5.07
C LEU A 8 7.31 -2.04 -3.80
N LYS A 9 7.40 -0.94 -3.06
CA LYS A 9 8.11 -0.92 -1.79
C LYS A 9 7.47 0.10 -0.85
N HIS A 10 7.70 -0.07 0.44
CA HIS A 10 7.24 0.91 1.42
C HIS A 10 8.04 2.20 1.29
N HIS A 11 7.36 3.33 1.47
CA HIS A 11 8.04 4.62 1.51
C HIS A 11 8.93 4.66 2.76
N PRO A 12 10.20 5.12 2.64
CA PRO A 12 11.11 5.11 3.78
C PRO A 12 10.66 5.99 4.96
N LYS A 13 9.83 6.98 4.70
CA LYS A 13 9.27 7.85 5.75
C LYS A 13 7.97 7.34 6.32
N ASN A 14 7.45 6.22 5.83
CA ASN A 14 6.20 5.66 6.31
C ASN A 14 6.47 4.86 7.58
N LYS A 15 5.87 5.29 8.68
CA LYS A 15 6.06 4.69 9.99
C LYS A 15 4.80 4.04 10.54
N GLU A 16 3.91 3.63 9.66
CA GLU A 16 2.70 2.95 10.10
C GLU A 16 3.05 1.63 10.78
N ILE A 17 2.51 1.42 11.96
CA ILE A 17 2.71 0.20 12.74
C ILE A 17 1.44 -0.62 12.70
N TYR A 18 1.56 -1.90 12.42
CA TYR A 18 0.41 -2.80 12.38
C TYR A 18 0.79 -4.17 12.98
N THR A 19 -0.22 -4.87 13.50
CA THR A 19 -0.01 -6.19 14.12
C THR A 19 -0.17 -7.30 13.09
N LEU A 20 0.40 -8.46 13.39
CA LEU A 20 0.27 -9.64 12.54
C LEU A 20 -1.19 -10.08 12.42
N SER A 21 -1.96 -10.04 13.51
CA SER A 21 -3.37 -10.41 13.47
C SER A 21 -4.19 -9.49 12.58
N SER A 22 -3.87 -8.19 12.57
CA SER A 22 -4.49 -7.21 11.69
C SER A 22 -4.24 -7.56 10.21
N ILE A 23 -3.03 -8.02 9.89
CA ILE A 23 -2.67 -8.45 8.54
C ILE A 23 -3.42 -9.73 8.16
N GLU A 24 -3.51 -10.70 9.05
CA GLU A 24 -4.20 -11.95 8.78
C GLU A 24 -5.68 -11.77 8.51
N GLU A 25 -6.35 -10.91 9.29
CA GLU A 25 -7.76 -10.59 9.07
C GLU A 25 -7.96 -9.94 7.70
N LEU A 26 -7.07 -9.04 7.34
CA LEU A 26 -7.14 -8.35 6.05
C LEU A 26 -6.86 -9.32 4.89
N MET A 27 -5.91 -10.24 5.06
CA MET A 27 -5.63 -11.28 4.06
C MET A 27 -6.88 -12.13 3.80
N GLU A 28 -7.58 -12.51 4.85
CA GLU A 28 -8.82 -13.28 4.71
C GLU A 28 -9.87 -12.50 3.93
N SER A 29 -10.08 -11.24 4.27
CA SER A 29 -11.02 -10.38 3.58
C SER A 29 -10.66 -10.22 2.10
N ILE A 30 -9.39 -9.97 1.81
CA ILE A 30 -8.91 -9.80 0.43
C ILE A 30 -9.08 -11.09 -0.37
N SER A 31 -8.86 -12.25 0.25
CA SER A 31 -9.03 -13.54 -0.40
C SER A 31 -10.50 -13.78 -0.79
N GLU A 32 -11.43 -13.30 0.02
CA GLU A 32 -12.86 -13.50 -0.22
C GLU A 32 -13.45 -12.52 -1.23
N VAL A 33 -13.16 -11.23 -1.07
CA VAL A 33 -13.83 -10.18 -1.84
C VAL A 33 -12.91 -9.35 -2.71
N GLY A 34 -11.62 -9.65 -2.68
CA GLY A 34 -10.64 -8.88 -3.44
C GLY A 34 -10.26 -7.58 -2.76
N LEU A 35 -9.47 -6.78 -3.44
CA LEU A 35 -8.99 -5.51 -2.94
C LEU A 35 -9.99 -4.42 -3.31
N LEU A 36 -10.74 -3.93 -2.33
CA LEU A 36 -11.81 -2.96 -2.56
C LEU A 36 -11.29 -1.54 -2.84
N GLN A 37 -10.10 -1.21 -2.39
CA GLN A 37 -9.49 0.09 -2.64
C GLN A 37 -8.10 -0.11 -3.21
N SER A 38 -7.78 0.66 -4.25
CA SER A 38 -6.45 0.60 -4.86
C SER A 38 -5.40 1.12 -3.89
N LEU A 39 -4.19 0.59 -4.01
CA LEU A 39 -3.04 1.17 -3.34
C LEU A 39 -2.71 2.50 -3.99
N ILE A 40 -2.22 3.46 -3.23
CA ILE A 40 -1.72 4.72 -3.76
C ILE A 40 -0.20 4.71 -3.64
N ILE A 41 0.46 4.91 -4.76
CA ILE A 41 1.92 4.93 -4.82
C ILE A 41 2.41 6.25 -5.38
N ASP A 42 3.69 6.55 -5.16
CA ASP A 42 4.32 7.72 -5.78
C ASP A 42 4.97 7.34 -7.12
N GLN A 43 5.64 8.30 -7.75
CA GLN A 43 6.31 8.09 -9.03
C GLN A 43 7.52 7.15 -8.94
N HIS A 44 7.94 6.79 -7.73
CA HIS A 44 9.06 5.88 -7.48
C HIS A 44 8.60 4.49 -7.02
N ASN A 45 7.33 4.16 -7.23
CA ASN A 45 6.72 2.89 -6.81
C ASN A 45 6.78 2.65 -5.30
N GLN A 46 6.75 3.74 -4.53
CA GLN A 46 6.73 3.67 -3.06
C GLN A 46 5.29 3.82 -2.57
N ILE A 47 4.89 2.98 -1.63
CA ILE A 47 3.52 2.98 -1.12
C ILE A 47 3.27 4.22 -0.26
N ILE A 48 2.31 5.03 -0.65
CA ILE A 48 1.85 6.19 0.12
C ILE A 48 0.67 5.80 1.00
N SER A 49 -0.27 5.05 0.45
CA SER A 49 -1.44 4.58 1.19
C SER A 49 -1.72 3.12 0.87
N GLY A 50 -2.06 2.36 1.90
CA GLY A 50 -2.38 0.96 1.77
C GLY A 50 -1.28 0.01 2.23
N ASN A 51 -0.48 0.39 3.22
CA ASN A 51 0.63 -0.44 3.70
C ASN A 51 0.19 -1.82 4.17
N ARG A 52 -0.91 -1.90 4.94
CA ARG A 52 -1.42 -3.20 5.39
C ARG A 52 -1.94 -4.03 4.22
N ARG A 53 -2.59 -3.37 3.27
CA ARG A 53 -3.07 -4.04 2.06
C ARG A 53 -1.90 -4.56 1.23
N PHE A 54 -0.86 -3.75 1.08
CA PHE A 54 0.35 -4.16 0.36
C PHE A 54 0.99 -5.37 1.03
N GLU A 55 1.17 -5.32 2.36
CA GLU A 55 1.74 -6.45 3.09
C GLU A 55 0.88 -7.70 2.94
N SER A 56 -0.44 -7.53 2.97
CA SER A 56 -1.36 -8.66 2.81
C SER A 56 -1.26 -9.30 1.42
N ILE A 57 -1.23 -8.50 0.36
CA ILE A 57 -1.13 -9.06 -0.98
C ILE A 57 0.24 -9.67 -1.26
N LYS A 58 1.29 -9.17 -0.63
CA LYS A 58 2.61 -9.81 -0.71
C LYS A 58 2.56 -11.21 -0.10
N ARG A 59 1.95 -11.36 1.05
CA ARG A 59 1.80 -12.65 1.72
C ARG A 59 0.89 -13.60 0.98
N LEU A 60 -0.10 -13.06 0.26
CA LEU A 60 -0.98 -13.84 -0.60
C LEU A 60 -0.35 -14.19 -1.96
N GLU A 61 0.86 -13.70 -2.18
CA GLU A 61 1.64 -13.98 -3.38
C GLU A 61 0.99 -13.49 -4.69
N TRP A 62 0.30 -12.35 -4.62
CA TRP A 62 -0.23 -11.73 -5.83
C TRP A 62 0.91 -11.26 -6.74
N GLU A 63 0.78 -11.49 -8.03
CA GLU A 63 1.76 -11.02 -9.01
C GLU A 63 1.54 -9.55 -9.37
N GLU A 64 0.28 -9.14 -9.54
CA GLU A 64 -0.07 -7.80 -9.96
C GLU A 64 -1.14 -7.21 -9.06
N VAL A 65 -1.19 -5.88 -9.02
CA VAL A 65 -2.19 -5.17 -8.22
C VAL A 65 -2.54 -3.86 -8.89
N GLU A 66 -3.80 -3.46 -8.75
CA GLU A 66 -4.28 -2.16 -9.22
C GLU A 66 -3.79 -1.06 -8.29
N VAL A 67 -3.21 0.00 -8.87
CA VAL A 67 -2.69 1.12 -8.10
C VAL A 67 -3.12 2.45 -8.71
N GLU A 68 -3.16 3.47 -7.87
CA GLU A 68 -3.30 4.85 -8.28
C GLU A 68 -1.96 5.53 -8.05
N VAL A 69 -1.43 6.19 -9.08
CA VAL A 69 -0.16 6.89 -9.00
C VAL A 69 -0.40 8.35 -8.67
N LYS A 70 0.24 8.84 -7.61
CA LYS A 70 0.18 10.25 -7.25
C LYS A 70 1.60 10.80 -7.25
N GLU A 71 1.83 11.79 -8.10
CA GLU A 71 3.13 12.45 -8.12
C GLU A 71 3.34 13.25 -6.85
N VAL A 72 4.45 13.00 -6.18
CA VAL A 72 4.81 13.67 -4.92
C VAL A 72 6.01 14.57 -5.17
N LYS A 73 5.87 15.84 -4.86
CA LYS A 73 6.95 16.81 -5.01
C LYS A 73 7.86 16.76 -3.81
N LYS A 74 9.11 17.11 -4.02
CA LYS A 74 10.10 17.17 -2.95
C LYS A 74 9.60 18.09 -1.82
N GLY A 75 9.59 17.60 -0.60
CA GLY A 75 9.11 18.33 0.56
C GLY A 75 7.66 18.08 0.93
N GLU A 76 6.88 17.40 0.07
CA GLU A 76 5.49 17.09 0.35
C GLU A 76 5.29 15.69 0.92
N GLU A 77 6.32 14.86 0.89
CA GLU A 77 6.21 13.44 1.23
C GLU A 77 5.61 13.21 2.62
N GLU A 78 6.10 13.92 3.61
CA GLU A 78 5.63 13.74 4.98
C GLU A 78 4.18 14.17 5.16
N LEU A 79 3.80 15.29 4.54
CA LEU A 79 2.42 15.78 4.60
C LEU A 79 1.46 14.80 3.96
N LEU A 80 1.82 14.25 2.81
CA LEU A 80 0.97 13.29 2.11
C LEU A 80 0.85 11.98 2.88
N LEU A 81 1.94 11.49 3.45
CA LEU A 81 1.91 10.28 4.26
C LEU A 81 1.03 10.46 5.50
N ILE A 82 1.13 11.60 6.16
CA ILE A 82 0.27 11.90 7.30
C ILE A 82 -1.19 11.95 6.86
N HIS A 83 -1.47 12.62 5.76
CA HIS A 83 -2.84 12.75 5.24
C HIS A 83 -3.46 11.39 4.91
N PHE A 84 -2.74 10.55 4.16
CA PHE A 84 -3.27 9.26 3.71
C PHE A 84 -3.32 8.19 4.80
N ASN A 85 -2.44 8.27 5.79
CA ASN A 85 -2.36 7.25 6.84
C ASN A 85 -3.08 7.65 8.15
N LYS A 86 -3.77 8.77 8.14
CA LYS A 86 -4.45 9.29 9.32
C LYS A 86 -5.83 8.65 9.57
N GLN A 87 -6.29 7.85 8.67
CA GLN A 87 -7.63 7.24 8.73
C GLN A 87 -7.63 5.88 9.38
#